data_941312259bdd634b874bf6cbee7ac6f9
#
_entry.id   941312259bdd634b874bf6cbee7ac6f9
#
_cell.length_a   1.000
_cell.length_b   1.000
_cell.length_c   1.000
_cell.angle_alpha   90.00
_cell.angle_beta   90.00
_cell.angle_gamma   90.00
#
_symmetry.space_group_name_H-M   'P 1'
#
loop_
_entity.id
_entity.type
_entity.pdbx_description
1 polymer ?
#
loop_
_entity_poly.entity_id
_entity_poly.type
_entity_poly.pdbx_seq_one_letter_code
_entity_poly.pdbx_strand_id
1 'polypeptide(L)'
;WNTAPYLFYESETAASSATEHLQFSGQLHGALEREEFELHYQPVIDLASGEICAAEALLRWQHPQQGLVLPKRFIPVAEQLGMISPITDWVLDTALAQSKNWSLNGGSMPISINVSARSFQSPGMVTRVAQALKRAGLDGGSLEIEITEGTLMSDLDQGAQILKDLNELGVSIAIDDFGTGYSSLSYLKRLPIDTLKIDQSFLEEMADNPKDVAIVRSIIELGHNLNCKVVAEGVEGDDVRRQLADLGCDLVQGFSISKPLPNEGFGEWLSHVPH
;
A
#
# COMPACT_ATOMS: atom_id res chain seq x y z
N TRP A 1 -3.87 25.05 40.42
CA TRP A 1 -4.71 25.93 39.62
C TRP A 1 -4.00 26.19 38.28
N ASN A 2 -4.11 25.30 37.34
CA ASN A 2 -4.25 25.61 35.90
C ASN A 2 -4.54 24.28 35.17
N THR A 3 -5.80 23.99 35.00
CA THR A 3 -6.29 22.90 34.16
C THR A 3 -6.90 23.51 32.92
N ALA A 4 -6.42 23.06 31.76
CA ALA A 4 -6.99 22.99 30.44
C ALA A 4 -6.43 23.93 29.36
N PRO A 5 -5.59 23.39 28.48
CA PRO A 5 -5.82 23.56 27.05
C PRO A 5 -5.98 22.27 26.25
N TYR A 6 -5.77 21.08 26.86
CA TYR A 6 -5.79 19.82 26.09
C TYR A 6 -7.19 19.31 25.70
N LEU A 7 -8.21 19.66 26.45
CA LEU A 7 -9.59 19.20 26.19
C LEU A 7 -10.28 19.84 24.98
N PHE A 8 -9.83 21.02 24.53
CA PHE A 8 -10.44 21.70 23.37
C PHE A 8 -9.94 21.19 22.03
N TYR A 9 -8.71 20.69 21.95
CA TYR A 9 -8.14 20.19 20.69
C TYR A 9 -8.71 18.80 20.28
N GLU A 10 -8.96 17.94 21.23
CA GLU A 10 -9.61 16.64 20.98
C GLU A 10 -11.09 16.78 20.59
N SER A 11 -11.80 17.78 21.09
CA SER A 11 -13.22 17.99 20.77
C SER A 11 -13.44 18.58 19.37
N GLU A 12 -12.56 19.44 18.86
CA GLU A 12 -12.66 19.98 17.50
C GLU A 12 -12.30 18.95 16.43
N THR A 13 -11.26 18.13 16.67
CA THR A 13 -10.90 17.03 15.77
C THR A 13 -11.97 15.94 15.73
N ALA A 14 -12.56 15.58 16.87
CA ALA A 14 -13.62 14.58 16.94
C ALA A 14 -14.95 15.07 16.31
N ALA A 15 -15.31 16.34 16.50
CA ALA A 15 -16.51 16.92 15.89
C ALA A 15 -16.35 17.11 14.37
N SER A 16 -15.15 17.48 13.90
CA SER A 16 -14.82 17.55 12.48
C SER A 16 -14.89 16.17 11.84
N SER A 17 -14.31 15.16 12.47
CA SER A 17 -14.34 13.77 12.02
C SER A 17 -15.77 13.22 11.95
N ALA A 18 -16.62 13.45 12.93
CA ALA A 18 -18.01 13.01 12.93
C ALA A 18 -18.83 13.67 11.80
N THR A 19 -18.60 14.95 11.52
CA THR A 19 -19.27 15.67 10.43
C THR A 19 -18.81 15.16 9.06
N GLU A 20 -17.52 14.92 8.89
CA GLU A 20 -16.97 14.30 7.67
C GLU A 20 -17.53 12.89 7.45
N HIS A 21 -17.61 12.07 8.51
CA HIS A 21 -18.23 10.75 8.45
C HIS A 21 -19.67 10.78 7.95
N LEU A 22 -20.49 11.70 8.46
CA LEU A 22 -21.87 11.86 8.00
C LEU A 22 -21.97 12.33 6.55
N GLN A 23 -21.08 13.23 6.13
CA GLN A 23 -21.00 13.71 4.76
C GLN A 23 -20.61 12.59 3.79
N PHE A 24 -19.54 11.85 4.07
CA PHE A 24 -19.09 10.77 3.21
C PHE A 24 -20.05 9.59 3.19
N SER A 25 -20.77 9.30 4.29
CA SER A 25 -21.72 8.20 4.37
C SER A 25 -22.81 8.25 3.29
N GLY A 26 -23.36 9.44 3.03
CA GLY A 26 -24.39 9.61 2.00
C GLY A 26 -23.83 9.62 0.56
N GLN A 27 -22.56 9.92 0.39
CA GLN A 27 -21.96 10.14 -0.92
C GLN A 27 -21.21 8.92 -1.45
N LEU A 28 -20.55 8.15 -0.57
CA LEU A 28 -19.82 6.92 -0.93
C LEU A 28 -20.70 5.87 -1.62
N HIS A 29 -21.98 5.78 -1.23
CA HIS A 29 -22.90 4.75 -1.73
C HIS A 29 -23.09 4.78 -3.25
N GLY A 30 -22.95 5.93 -3.89
CA GLY A 30 -23.06 6.06 -5.34
C GLY A 30 -21.73 6.45 -6.02
N ALA A 31 -20.64 6.54 -5.27
CA ALA A 31 -19.36 7.01 -5.82
C ALA A 31 -18.78 6.05 -6.89
N LEU A 32 -18.97 4.73 -6.71
CA LEU A 32 -18.60 3.72 -7.71
C LEU A 32 -19.43 3.85 -8.98
N GLU A 33 -20.76 4.02 -8.84
CA GLU A 33 -21.68 4.14 -9.98
C GLU A 33 -21.47 5.43 -10.77
N ARG A 34 -21.04 6.50 -10.08
CA ARG A 34 -20.74 7.80 -10.70
C ARG A 34 -19.29 7.94 -11.18
N GLU A 35 -18.51 6.83 -11.11
CA GLU A 35 -17.11 6.80 -11.57
C GLU A 35 -16.22 7.86 -10.87
N GLU A 36 -16.47 8.10 -9.58
CA GLU A 36 -15.74 9.10 -8.81
C GLU A 36 -14.41 8.59 -8.25
N PHE A 37 -14.13 7.28 -8.34
CA PHE A 37 -12.84 6.71 -7.94
C PHE A 37 -11.86 6.66 -9.10
N GLU A 38 -10.60 6.91 -8.79
CA GLU A 38 -9.49 6.74 -9.72
C GLU A 38 -8.28 6.11 -9.00
N LEU A 39 -7.37 5.51 -9.77
CA LEU A 39 -6.09 5.03 -9.28
C LEU A 39 -4.98 5.97 -9.71
N HIS A 40 -4.16 6.39 -8.75
CA HIS A 40 -2.86 6.97 -9.02
C HIS A 40 -1.80 5.88 -8.84
N TYR A 41 -0.73 5.96 -9.59
CA TYR A 41 0.31 4.95 -9.61
C TYR A 41 1.63 5.57 -9.20
N GLN A 42 2.36 4.87 -8.36
CA GLN A 42 3.70 5.29 -7.92
C GLN A 42 4.70 4.18 -8.24
N PRO A 43 5.84 4.52 -8.89
CA PRO A 43 6.82 3.52 -9.27
C PRO A 43 7.61 3.03 -8.07
N VAL A 44 7.93 1.75 -8.10
CA VAL A 44 8.89 1.07 -7.21
C VAL A 44 10.13 0.76 -8.01
N ILE A 45 11.30 1.18 -7.52
CA ILE A 45 12.59 1.07 -8.22
C ILE A 45 13.53 0.13 -7.46
N ASP A 46 14.21 -0.72 -8.19
CA ASP A 46 15.34 -1.49 -7.69
C ASP A 46 16.54 -0.56 -7.45
N LEU A 47 17.04 -0.55 -6.22
CA LEU A 47 18.12 0.36 -5.82
C LEU A 47 19.45 0.08 -6.49
N ALA A 48 19.73 -1.18 -6.83
CA ALA A 48 21.01 -1.60 -7.40
C ALA A 48 21.08 -1.29 -8.90
N SER A 49 20.00 -1.54 -9.65
CA SER A 49 19.95 -1.31 -11.10
C SER A 49 19.41 0.07 -11.47
N GLY A 50 18.57 0.68 -10.62
CA GLY A 50 17.81 1.87 -10.93
C GLY A 50 16.60 1.61 -11.84
N GLU A 51 16.30 0.35 -12.13
CA GLU A 51 15.18 -0.04 -13.00
C GLU A 51 13.86 -0.05 -12.25
N ILE A 52 12.77 0.25 -12.97
CA ILE A 52 11.41 0.11 -12.45
C ILE A 52 11.07 -1.37 -12.39
N CYS A 53 10.62 -1.85 -11.25
CA CYS A 53 10.25 -3.26 -11.07
C CYS A 53 8.75 -3.47 -10.82
N ALA A 54 8.05 -2.46 -10.32
CA ALA A 54 6.61 -2.53 -10.04
C ALA A 54 6.00 -1.12 -9.97
N ALA A 55 4.67 -1.06 -9.85
CA ALA A 55 3.95 0.16 -9.52
C ALA A 55 2.94 -0.10 -8.41
N GLU A 56 2.83 0.80 -7.43
CA GLU A 56 1.77 0.77 -6.43
C GLU A 56 0.55 1.54 -6.93
N ALA A 57 -0.63 0.89 -6.87
CA ALA A 57 -1.91 1.49 -7.22
C ALA A 57 -2.56 2.10 -5.97
N LEU A 58 -2.64 3.39 -5.96
CA LEU A 58 -3.10 4.20 -4.85
C LEU A 58 -4.49 4.78 -5.13
N LEU A 59 -5.48 4.31 -4.40
CA LEU A 59 -6.87 4.76 -4.54
C LEU A 59 -7.01 6.26 -4.25
N ARG A 60 -7.81 6.94 -5.07
CA ARG A 60 -8.19 8.35 -4.93
C ARG A 60 -9.69 8.50 -5.13
N TRP A 61 -10.30 9.47 -4.49
CA TRP A 61 -11.71 9.80 -4.71
C TRP A 61 -11.82 11.23 -5.26
N GLN A 62 -12.24 11.36 -6.50
CA GLN A 62 -12.58 12.62 -7.14
C GLN A 62 -13.95 13.10 -6.65
N HIS A 63 -13.95 13.67 -5.46
CA HIS A 63 -15.18 14.09 -4.83
C HIS A 63 -15.72 15.37 -5.49
N PRO A 64 -17.00 15.41 -5.93
CA PRO A 64 -17.55 16.52 -6.74
C PRO A 64 -17.51 17.88 -6.06
N GLN A 65 -17.42 17.94 -4.73
CA GLN A 65 -17.40 19.20 -3.96
C GLN A 65 -16.06 19.46 -3.27
N GLN A 66 -15.27 18.42 -2.97
CA GLN A 66 -14.02 18.55 -2.21
C GLN A 66 -12.76 18.34 -3.06
N GLY A 67 -12.93 18.03 -4.35
CA GLY A 67 -11.81 17.65 -5.22
C GLY A 67 -11.20 16.30 -4.82
N LEU A 68 -9.91 16.18 -4.94
CA LEU A 68 -9.18 14.93 -4.67
C LEU A 68 -9.14 14.60 -3.17
N VAL A 69 -9.80 13.53 -2.77
CA VAL A 69 -9.85 13.04 -1.39
C VAL A 69 -8.96 11.81 -1.25
N LEU A 70 -8.08 11.82 -0.24
CA LEU A 70 -7.14 10.73 0.03
C LEU A 70 -7.79 9.60 0.84
N PRO A 71 -7.30 8.34 0.71
CA PRO A 71 -7.87 7.15 1.35
C PRO A 71 -8.06 7.27 2.86
N LYS A 72 -7.11 7.85 3.57
CA LYS A 72 -7.17 8.04 5.05
C LYS A 72 -8.46 8.71 5.52
N ARG A 73 -9.11 9.54 4.68
CA ARG A 73 -10.34 10.25 5.05
C ARG A 73 -11.61 9.44 4.81
N PHE A 74 -11.65 8.59 3.78
CA PHE A 74 -12.90 7.90 3.41
C PHE A 74 -12.88 6.38 3.61
N ILE A 75 -11.72 5.72 3.63
CA ILE A 75 -11.63 4.26 3.86
C ILE A 75 -12.27 3.85 5.19
N PRO A 76 -12.04 4.54 6.33
CA PRO A 76 -12.71 4.17 7.59
C PRO A 76 -14.24 4.24 7.49
N VAL A 77 -14.77 5.20 6.73
CA VAL A 77 -16.21 5.33 6.48
C VAL A 77 -16.71 4.20 5.57
N ALA A 78 -15.96 3.89 4.51
CA ALA A 78 -16.27 2.78 3.59
C ALA A 78 -16.32 1.43 4.32
N GLU A 79 -15.42 1.20 5.27
CA GLU A 79 -15.43 0.02 6.11
C GLU A 79 -16.67 -0.06 6.99
N GLN A 80 -17.04 1.02 7.68
CA GLN A 80 -18.22 1.06 8.54
C GLN A 80 -19.50 0.81 7.76
N LEU A 81 -19.60 1.31 6.54
CA LEU A 81 -20.75 1.14 5.64
C LEU A 81 -20.78 -0.21 4.91
N GLY A 82 -19.73 -1.04 5.04
CA GLY A 82 -19.59 -2.28 4.26
C GLY A 82 -19.29 -2.07 2.78
N MET A 83 -18.89 -0.86 2.39
CA MET A 83 -18.56 -0.50 1.00
C MET A 83 -17.14 -0.86 0.61
N ILE A 84 -16.31 -1.25 1.57
CA ILE A 84 -14.89 -1.51 1.32
C ILE A 84 -14.66 -2.70 0.36
N SER A 85 -15.48 -3.76 0.43
CA SER A 85 -15.32 -4.91 -0.46
C SER A 85 -15.65 -4.57 -1.92
N PRO A 86 -16.78 -3.90 -2.26
CA PRO A 86 -17.01 -3.40 -3.62
C PRO A 86 -15.90 -2.46 -4.14
N ILE A 87 -15.37 -1.60 -3.28
CA ILE A 87 -14.24 -0.71 -3.64
C ILE A 87 -12.99 -1.54 -3.94
N THR A 88 -12.68 -2.53 -3.10
CA THR A 88 -11.53 -3.43 -3.31
C THR A 88 -11.66 -4.21 -4.61
N ASP A 89 -12.87 -4.70 -4.95
CA ASP A 89 -13.11 -5.41 -6.21
C ASP A 89 -12.88 -4.50 -7.42
N TRP A 90 -13.33 -3.25 -7.35
CA TRP A 90 -13.09 -2.23 -8.37
C TRP A 90 -11.58 -1.91 -8.51
N VAL A 91 -10.87 -1.76 -7.37
CA VAL A 91 -9.40 -1.54 -7.36
C VAL A 91 -8.68 -2.70 -8.03
N LEU A 92 -9.01 -3.94 -7.68
CA LEU A 92 -8.43 -5.15 -8.29
C LEU A 92 -8.61 -5.16 -9.80
N ASP A 93 -9.84 -4.97 -10.27
CA ASP A 93 -10.14 -5.01 -11.71
C ASP A 93 -9.43 -3.88 -12.47
N THR A 94 -9.43 -2.66 -11.92
CA THR A 94 -8.81 -1.49 -12.54
C THR A 94 -7.29 -1.60 -12.55
N ALA A 95 -6.67 -2.00 -11.43
CA ALA A 95 -5.23 -2.15 -11.30
C ALA A 95 -4.69 -3.24 -12.23
N LEU A 96 -5.32 -4.41 -12.28
CA LEU A 96 -4.90 -5.52 -13.15
C LEU A 96 -5.10 -5.19 -14.64
N ALA A 97 -6.19 -4.50 -15.01
CA ALA A 97 -6.37 -4.04 -16.37
C ALA A 97 -5.25 -3.07 -16.79
N GLN A 98 -4.81 -2.20 -15.87
CA GLN A 98 -3.74 -1.25 -16.12
C GLN A 98 -2.36 -1.93 -16.16
N SER A 99 -2.08 -2.87 -15.24
CA SER A 99 -0.88 -3.71 -15.25
C SER A 99 -0.66 -4.38 -16.61
N LYS A 100 -1.73 -4.87 -17.22
CA LYS A 100 -1.68 -5.48 -18.54
C LYS A 100 -1.38 -4.49 -19.66
N ASN A 101 -1.84 -3.25 -19.54
CA ASN A 101 -1.61 -2.20 -20.55
C ASN A 101 -0.18 -1.68 -20.53
N TRP A 102 0.48 -1.72 -19.38
CA TRP A 102 1.89 -1.34 -19.24
C TRP A 102 2.76 -2.57 -19.39
N SER A 103 3.47 -2.65 -20.49
CA SER A 103 4.43 -3.72 -20.72
C SER A 103 5.78 -3.35 -20.11
N LEU A 104 6.29 -4.22 -19.26
CA LEU A 104 7.64 -4.14 -18.70
C LEU A 104 8.42 -5.37 -19.15
N ASN A 105 9.55 -5.16 -19.87
CA ASN A 105 10.42 -6.25 -20.34
C ASN A 105 9.67 -7.35 -21.15
N GLY A 106 8.60 -6.97 -21.86
CA GLY A 106 7.80 -7.88 -22.67
C GLY A 106 6.70 -8.65 -21.93
N GLY A 107 6.53 -8.39 -20.62
CA GLY A 107 5.43 -8.89 -19.78
C GLY A 107 4.53 -7.77 -19.25
N SER A 108 3.56 -8.10 -18.40
CA SER A 108 2.79 -7.11 -17.65
C SER A 108 3.67 -6.47 -16.56
N MET A 109 3.42 -5.20 -16.22
CA MET A 109 4.07 -4.56 -15.08
C MET A 109 3.44 -5.11 -13.79
N PRO A 110 4.22 -5.68 -12.85
CA PRO A 110 3.70 -6.04 -11.54
C PRO A 110 3.08 -4.84 -10.84
N ILE A 111 1.93 -5.05 -10.20
CA ILE A 111 1.20 -3.98 -9.53
C ILE A 111 0.84 -4.39 -8.11
N SER A 112 1.06 -3.50 -7.16
CA SER A 112 0.63 -3.71 -5.79
C SER A 112 -0.63 -2.90 -5.47
N ILE A 113 -1.45 -3.44 -4.58
CA ILE A 113 -2.68 -2.81 -4.08
C ILE A 113 -2.77 -2.94 -2.57
N ASN A 114 -3.23 -1.87 -1.93
CA ASN A 114 -3.53 -1.85 -0.50
C ASN A 114 -4.88 -2.53 -0.22
N VAL A 115 -4.91 -3.47 0.72
CA VAL A 115 -6.12 -4.16 1.16
C VAL A 115 -6.35 -3.93 2.64
N SER A 116 -7.51 -3.33 2.97
CA SER A 116 -7.87 -3.07 4.36
C SER A 116 -8.15 -4.36 5.13
N ALA A 117 -7.98 -4.32 6.46
CA ALA A 117 -8.21 -5.46 7.35
C ALA A 117 -9.58 -6.11 7.13
N ARG A 118 -10.62 -5.28 7.00
CA ARG A 118 -11.99 -5.75 6.82
C ARG A 118 -12.21 -6.42 5.46
N SER A 119 -11.59 -5.89 4.41
CA SER A 119 -11.66 -6.50 3.08
C SER A 119 -10.86 -7.80 3.02
N PHE A 120 -9.66 -7.82 3.61
CA PHE A 120 -8.80 -9.01 3.68
C PHE A 120 -9.49 -10.18 4.38
N GLN A 121 -10.14 -9.94 5.52
CA GLN A 121 -10.85 -10.97 6.28
C GLN A 121 -12.25 -11.30 5.74
N SER A 122 -12.70 -10.58 4.72
CA SER A 122 -14.05 -10.81 4.18
C SER A 122 -14.16 -12.16 3.49
N PRO A 123 -15.29 -12.88 3.66
CA PRO A 123 -15.49 -14.16 2.98
C PRO A 123 -15.30 -14.05 1.46
N GLY A 124 -14.54 -14.96 0.88
CA GLY A 124 -14.34 -15.04 -0.57
C GLY A 124 -13.25 -14.12 -1.12
N MET A 125 -12.40 -13.49 -0.28
CA MET A 125 -11.28 -12.63 -0.74
C MET A 125 -10.41 -13.35 -1.80
N VAL A 126 -9.96 -14.57 -1.51
CA VAL A 126 -9.16 -15.39 -2.44
C VAL A 126 -9.89 -15.64 -3.76
N THR A 127 -11.19 -15.94 -3.69
CA THR A 127 -12.02 -16.15 -4.89
C THR A 127 -12.14 -14.90 -5.73
N ARG A 128 -12.32 -13.72 -5.12
CA ARG A 128 -12.37 -12.43 -5.83
C ARG A 128 -11.07 -12.13 -6.55
N VAL A 129 -9.93 -12.33 -5.87
CA VAL A 129 -8.59 -12.18 -6.49
C VAL A 129 -8.42 -13.13 -7.67
N ALA A 130 -8.72 -14.41 -7.50
CA ALA A 130 -8.63 -15.41 -8.58
C ALA A 130 -9.50 -15.03 -9.79
N GLN A 131 -10.71 -14.53 -9.54
CA GLN A 131 -11.62 -14.08 -10.60
C GLN A 131 -11.11 -12.81 -11.30
N ALA A 132 -10.54 -11.85 -10.57
CA ALA A 132 -9.98 -10.63 -11.14
C ALA A 132 -8.77 -10.95 -12.04
N LEU A 133 -7.84 -11.79 -11.59
CA LEU A 133 -6.71 -12.29 -12.39
C LEU A 133 -7.20 -12.97 -13.67
N LYS A 134 -8.20 -13.85 -13.54
CA LYS A 134 -8.80 -14.53 -14.68
C LYS A 134 -9.45 -13.56 -15.69
N ARG A 135 -10.20 -12.56 -15.21
CA ARG A 135 -10.81 -11.51 -16.09
C ARG A 135 -9.74 -10.72 -16.84
N ALA A 136 -8.66 -10.36 -16.15
CA ALA A 136 -7.53 -9.65 -16.76
C ALA A 136 -6.72 -10.55 -17.71
N GLY A 137 -6.78 -11.87 -17.55
CA GLY A 137 -5.95 -12.82 -18.29
C GLY A 137 -4.48 -12.72 -17.88
N LEU A 138 -4.24 -12.49 -16.59
CA LEU A 138 -2.93 -12.38 -15.94
C LEU A 138 -2.75 -13.54 -14.96
N ASP A 139 -1.50 -13.89 -14.67
CA ASP A 139 -1.14 -14.81 -13.59
C ASP A 139 -0.95 -14.06 -12.25
N GLY A 140 -0.80 -14.81 -11.16
CA GLY A 140 -0.66 -14.26 -9.82
C GLY A 140 0.55 -13.35 -9.65
N GLY A 141 1.66 -13.63 -10.34
CA GLY A 141 2.88 -12.82 -10.26
C GLY A 141 2.73 -11.38 -10.77
N SER A 142 1.60 -11.07 -11.41
CA SER A 142 1.27 -9.69 -11.81
C SER A 142 0.68 -8.84 -10.67
N LEU A 143 0.35 -9.45 -9.53
CA LEU A 143 -0.30 -8.78 -8.40
C LEU A 143 0.48 -8.99 -7.10
N GLU A 144 0.68 -7.90 -6.37
CA GLU A 144 1.09 -7.92 -4.97
C GLU A 144 -0.03 -7.35 -4.11
N ILE A 145 -0.36 -8.02 -3.00
CA ILE A 145 -1.33 -7.54 -2.03
C ILE A 145 -0.59 -7.00 -0.82
N GLU A 146 -0.82 -5.73 -0.52
CA GLU A 146 -0.26 -5.04 0.64
C GLU A 146 -1.26 -5.03 1.78
N ILE A 147 -0.83 -5.48 2.95
CA ILE A 147 -1.61 -5.47 4.19
C ILE A 147 -0.76 -4.93 5.32
N THR A 148 -1.35 -4.13 6.19
CA THR A 148 -0.63 -3.62 7.36
C THR A 148 -0.36 -4.74 8.38
N GLU A 149 0.69 -4.56 9.17
CA GLU A 149 1.02 -5.45 10.29
C GLU A 149 -0.19 -5.70 11.20
N GLY A 150 -0.95 -4.64 11.54
CA GLY A 150 -2.13 -4.73 12.39
C GLY A 150 -3.26 -5.61 11.81
N THR A 151 -3.37 -5.66 10.49
CA THR A 151 -4.34 -6.52 9.79
C THR A 151 -4.11 -8.00 10.10
N LEU A 152 -2.86 -8.44 10.08
CA LEU A 152 -2.49 -9.82 10.40
C LEU A 152 -2.70 -10.17 11.86
N MET A 153 -2.42 -9.21 12.75
CA MET A 153 -2.50 -9.46 14.19
C MET A 153 -3.93 -9.59 14.72
N SER A 154 -4.93 -9.17 13.97
CA SER A 154 -6.34 -9.20 14.38
C SER A 154 -6.96 -10.60 14.43
N ASP A 155 -6.56 -11.50 13.50
CA ASP A 155 -6.90 -12.93 13.50
C ASP A 155 -5.79 -13.71 12.78
N LEU A 156 -4.86 -14.23 13.57
CA LEU A 156 -3.63 -14.82 13.07
C LEU A 156 -3.84 -16.11 12.26
N ASP A 157 -4.75 -16.98 12.71
CA ASP A 157 -4.97 -18.28 12.07
C ASP A 157 -5.72 -18.12 10.74
N GLN A 158 -6.76 -17.29 10.72
CA GLN A 158 -7.50 -16.96 9.51
C GLN A 158 -6.61 -16.21 8.52
N GLY A 159 -5.85 -15.21 8.99
CA GLY A 159 -4.92 -14.44 8.17
C GLY A 159 -3.89 -15.32 7.48
N ALA A 160 -3.25 -16.24 8.23
CA ALA A 160 -2.28 -17.18 7.67
C ALA A 160 -2.87 -18.08 6.58
N GLN A 161 -4.12 -18.54 6.76
CA GLN A 161 -4.77 -19.37 5.74
C GLN A 161 -5.06 -18.58 4.47
N ILE A 162 -5.58 -17.33 4.60
CA ILE A 162 -5.83 -16.46 3.45
C ILE A 162 -4.54 -16.17 2.69
N LEU A 163 -3.45 -15.86 3.40
CA LEU A 163 -2.14 -15.60 2.77
C LEU A 163 -1.63 -16.83 2.02
N LYS A 164 -1.77 -18.02 2.61
CA LYS A 164 -1.38 -19.26 1.96
C LYS A 164 -2.17 -19.50 0.68
N ASP A 165 -3.48 -19.33 0.73
CA ASP A 165 -4.36 -19.53 -0.42
C ASP A 165 -4.06 -18.50 -1.54
N LEU A 166 -3.72 -17.26 -1.20
CA LEU A 166 -3.28 -16.22 -2.16
C LEU A 166 -1.92 -16.58 -2.77
N ASN A 167 -0.97 -17.05 -1.96
CA ASN A 167 0.34 -17.47 -2.44
C ASN A 167 0.22 -18.71 -3.37
N GLU A 168 -0.71 -19.63 -3.12
CA GLU A 168 -1.01 -20.75 -4.03
C GLU A 168 -1.55 -20.28 -5.40
N LEU A 169 -2.13 -19.08 -5.49
CA LEU A 169 -2.47 -18.43 -6.76
C LEU A 169 -1.27 -17.77 -7.43
N GLY A 170 -0.10 -17.73 -6.76
CA GLY A 170 1.11 -17.03 -7.21
C GLY A 170 1.12 -15.54 -6.93
N VAL A 171 0.18 -15.03 -6.11
CA VAL A 171 0.10 -13.63 -5.71
C VAL A 171 1.17 -13.34 -4.66
N SER A 172 1.93 -12.27 -4.85
CA SER A 172 2.91 -11.80 -3.87
C SER A 172 2.24 -11.07 -2.71
N ILE A 173 2.83 -11.18 -1.53
CA ILE A 173 2.32 -10.56 -0.30
C ILE A 173 3.34 -9.60 0.27
N ALA A 174 2.92 -8.36 0.50
CA ALA A 174 3.72 -7.35 1.20
C ALA A 174 3.11 -7.01 2.57
N ILE A 175 3.98 -6.89 3.57
CA ILE A 175 3.61 -6.32 4.87
C ILE A 175 3.95 -4.84 4.86
N ASP A 176 2.92 -4.03 4.98
CA ASP A 176 3.01 -2.58 4.97
C ASP A 176 3.11 -1.98 6.38
N ASP A 177 3.62 -0.74 6.48
CA ASP A 177 3.85 0.00 7.73
C ASP A 177 4.69 -0.79 8.75
N PHE A 178 5.64 -1.62 8.28
CA PHE A 178 6.39 -2.52 9.16
C PHE A 178 7.26 -1.78 10.16
N GLY A 179 7.12 -2.19 11.45
CA GLY A 179 7.84 -1.61 12.58
C GLY A 179 7.06 -0.57 13.38
N THR A 180 5.87 -0.15 12.92
CA THR A 180 5.00 0.78 13.65
C THR A 180 4.09 0.07 14.67
N GLY A 181 3.99 -1.27 14.60
CA GLY A 181 3.13 -2.12 15.42
C GLY A 181 3.88 -3.09 16.33
N TYR A 182 3.16 -4.06 16.86
CA TYR A 182 3.67 -5.11 17.72
C TYR A 182 3.81 -6.43 16.97
N SER A 183 4.84 -6.60 16.15
CA SER A 183 5.09 -7.87 15.46
C SER A 183 5.59 -8.96 16.39
N SER A 184 4.91 -10.10 16.36
CA SER A 184 5.50 -11.33 16.88
C SER A 184 6.39 -11.95 15.79
N LEU A 185 7.72 -11.77 15.89
CA LEU A 185 8.68 -12.35 14.96
C LEU A 185 8.53 -13.87 14.80
N SER A 186 8.09 -14.57 15.86
CA SER A 186 7.84 -16.01 15.80
C SER A 186 6.69 -16.38 14.87
N TYR A 187 5.76 -15.44 14.66
CA TYR A 187 4.64 -15.64 13.77
C TYR A 187 5.00 -15.25 12.33
N LEU A 188 5.65 -14.11 12.15
CA LEU A 188 6.09 -13.61 10.83
C LEU A 188 6.88 -14.68 10.04
N LYS A 189 7.77 -15.42 10.73
CA LYS A 189 8.54 -16.53 10.16
C LYS A 189 7.71 -17.62 9.46
N ARG A 190 6.43 -17.75 9.80
CA ARG A 190 5.54 -18.82 9.30
C ARG A 190 4.65 -18.38 8.13
N LEU A 191 4.61 -17.09 7.88
CA LEU A 191 3.76 -16.51 6.85
C LEU A 191 4.47 -16.55 5.49
N PRO A 192 3.74 -16.83 4.41
CA PRO A 192 4.26 -16.74 3.06
C PRO A 192 4.24 -15.26 2.63
N ILE A 193 5.24 -14.49 3.07
CA ILE A 193 5.43 -13.09 2.72
C ILE A 193 6.63 -12.95 1.80
N ASP A 194 6.51 -12.05 0.83
CA ASP A 194 7.53 -11.82 -0.20
C ASP A 194 8.23 -10.47 0.00
N THR A 195 7.52 -9.49 0.60
CA THR A 195 8.00 -8.12 0.73
C THR A 195 7.74 -7.56 2.14
N LEU A 196 8.72 -6.82 2.70
CA LEU A 196 8.55 -5.96 3.86
C LEU A 196 8.72 -4.50 3.44
N LYS A 197 7.73 -3.65 3.75
CA LYS A 197 7.75 -2.22 3.44
C LYS A 197 8.08 -1.43 4.71
N ILE A 198 9.17 -0.69 4.69
CA ILE A 198 9.61 0.17 5.82
C ILE A 198 8.80 1.45 5.76
N ASP A 199 8.06 1.73 6.84
CA ASP A 199 7.25 2.95 6.94
C ASP A 199 8.11 4.22 6.86
N GLN A 200 7.58 5.24 6.17
CA GLN A 200 8.25 6.52 5.95
C GLN A 200 8.73 7.20 7.24
N SER A 201 8.03 6.98 8.38
CA SER A 201 8.39 7.62 9.66
C SER A 201 9.80 7.26 10.15
N PHE A 202 10.34 6.11 9.73
CA PHE A 202 11.73 5.72 10.03
C PHE A 202 12.74 6.38 9.09
N LEU A 203 12.30 6.96 7.98
CA LEU A 203 13.16 7.58 6.97
C LEU A 203 13.22 9.11 7.09
N GLU A 204 12.20 9.73 7.69
CA GLU A 204 12.09 11.20 7.79
C GLU A 204 13.29 11.85 8.49
N GLU A 205 13.79 11.24 9.56
CA GLU A 205 14.94 11.74 10.34
C GLU A 205 16.22 10.91 10.12
N MET A 206 16.20 9.90 9.24
CA MET A 206 17.29 8.96 9.05
C MET A 206 18.62 9.63 8.69
N ALA A 207 18.59 10.72 7.93
CA ALA A 207 19.80 11.44 7.53
C ALA A 207 20.62 11.95 8.72
N ASP A 208 19.95 12.36 9.80
CA ASP A 208 20.54 13.04 10.95
C ASP A 208 20.46 12.21 12.24
N ASN A 209 19.72 11.10 12.25
CA ASN A 209 19.46 10.30 13.45
C ASN A 209 20.09 8.88 13.35
N PRO A 210 21.21 8.61 14.04
CA PRO A 210 21.84 7.28 14.03
C PRO A 210 20.94 6.14 14.58
N LYS A 211 19.92 6.47 15.38
CA LYS A 211 18.98 5.46 15.90
C LYS A 211 18.05 4.97 14.80
N ASP A 212 17.56 5.87 13.94
CA ASP A 212 16.69 5.49 12.84
C ASP A 212 17.48 4.68 11.81
N VAL A 213 18.73 5.03 11.53
CA VAL A 213 19.66 4.21 10.73
C VAL A 213 19.79 2.78 11.31
N ALA A 214 19.93 2.65 12.63
CA ALA A 214 20.05 1.35 13.28
C ALA A 214 18.75 0.53 13.19
N ILE A 215 17.59 1.18 13.31
CA ILE A 215 16.27 0.54 13.16
C ILE A 215 16.10 0.06 11.72
N VAL A 216 16.29 0.94 10.74
CA VAL A 216 16.18 0.62 9.31
C VAL A 216 17.10 -0.55 8.93
N ARG A 217 18.37 -0.51 9.37
CA ARG A 217 19.31 -1.65 9.19
C ARG A 217 18.73 -2.95 9.74
N SER A 218 18.19 -2.91 10.97
CA SER A 218 17.63 -4.10 11.61
C SER A 218 16.41 -4.66 10.86
N ILE A 219 15.58 -3.79 10.27
CA ILE A 219 14.43 -4.20 9.46
C ILE A 219 14.92 -4.84 8.13
N ILE A 220 15.92 -4.25 7.48
CA ILE A 220 16.52 -4.80 6.25
C ILE A 220 17.11 -6.19 6.51
N GLU A 221 17.92 -6.33 7.55
CA GLU A 221 18.51 -7.62 7.95
C GLU A 221 17.44 -8.66 8.29
N LEU A 222 16.36 -8.25 8.96
CA LEU A 222 15.23 -9.13 9.27
C LEU A 222 14.54 -9.59 7.99
N GLY A 223 14.23 -8.67 7.05
CA GLY A 223 13.61 -9.01 5.77
C GLY A 223 14.41 -10.05 5.01
N HIS A 224 15.72 -9.82 4.88
CA HIS A 224 16.61 -10.76 4.20
C HIS A 224 16.69 -12.13 4.91
N ASN A 225 16.71 -12.15 6.25
CA ASN A 225 16.69 -13.40 7.02
C ASN A 225 15.36 -14.19 6.87
N LEU A 226 14.29 -13.50 6.49
CA LEU A 226 12.99 -14.11 6.16
C LEU A 226 12.86 -14.46 4.67
N ASN A 227 13.89 -14.20 3.85
CA ASN A 227 13.90 -14.29 2.38
C ASN A 227 12.87 -13.36 1.72
N CYS A 228 12.59 -12.21 2.33
CA CYS A 228 11.75 -11.16 1.78
C CYS A 228 12.63 -10.08 1.11
N LYS A 229 12.08 -9.44 0.08
CA LYS A 229 12.59 -8.14 -0.39
C LYS A 229 12.20 -7.05 0.60
N VAL A 230 12.99 -6.01 0.67
CA VAL A 230 12.70 -4.85 1.52
C VAL A 230 12.51 -3.61 0.65
N VAL A 231 11.37 -2.96 0.81
CA VAL A 231 11.02 -1.69 0.16
C VAL A 231 11.10 -0.58 1.20
N ALA A 232 11.82 0.49 0.92
CA ALA A 232 11.80 1.70 1.73
C ALA A 232 10.83 2.72 1.11
N GLU A 233 9.82 3.16 1.90
CA GLU A 233 8.77 4.05 1.45
C GLU A 233 9.02 5.51 1.84
N GLY A 234 8.42 6.45 1.09
CA GLY A 234 8.50 7.87 1.41
C GLY A 234 9.89 8.47 1.24
N VAL A 235 10.72 7.89 0.38
CA VAL A 235 12.09 8.41 0.14
C VAL A 235 12.01 9.74 -0.61
N GLU A 236 12.36 10.85 0.08
CA GLU A 236 12.26 12.21 -0.47
C GLU A 236 13.62 12.77 -0.93
N GLY A 237 14.74 12.26 -0.41
CA GLY A 237 16.08 12.81 -0.67
C GLY A 237 17.08 11.79 -1.21
N ASP A 238 18.01 12.28 -2.06
CA ASP A 238 19.10 11.46 -2.59
C ASP A 238 20.08 10.98 -1.51
N ASP A 239 20.19 11.70 -0.39
CA ASP A 239 21.04 11.30 0.73
C ASP A 239 20.47 10.07 1.43
N VAL A 240 19.17 10.05 1.71
CA VAL A 240 18.46 8.90 2.27
C VAL A 240 18.55 7.71 1.32
N ARG A 241 18.34 7.95 0.02
CA ARG A 241 18.44 6.90 -1.01
C ARG A 241 19.84 6.26 -1.04
N ARG A 242 20.91 7.05 -0.94
CA ARG A 242 22.28 6.54 -0.86
C ARG A 242 22.53 5.73 0.41
N GLN A 243 22.06 6.21 1.56
CA GLN A 243 22.19 5.48 2.83
C GLN A 243 21.44 4.14 2.78
N LEU A 244 20.26 4.10 2.19
CA LEU A 244 19.50 2.85 2.00
C LEU A 244 20.25 1.85 1.12
N ALA A 245 20.88 2.33 0.04
CA ALA A 245 21.74 1.48 -0.80
C ALA A 245 22.94 0.93 -0.03
N ASP A 246 23.61 1.75 0.80
CA ASP A 246 24.72 1.33 1.65
C ASP A 246 24.30 0.32 2.73
N LEU A 247 23.03 0.38 3.17
CA LEU A 247 22.44 -0.58 4.10
C LEU A 247 21.97 -1.87 3.42
N GLY A 248 21.98 -1.93 2.09
CA GLY A 248 21.57 -3.09 1.31
C GLY A 248 20.05 -3.22 1.16
N CYS A 249 19.28 -2.11 1.23
CA CYS A 249 17.88 -2.12 0.89
C CYS A 249 17.68 -2.48 -0.59
N ASP A 250 16.66 -3.29 -0.89
CA ASP A 250 16.47 -3.81 -2.24
C ASP A 250 15.74 -2.80 -3.14
N LEU A 251 14.63 -2.26 -2.64
CA LEU A 251 13.69 -1.45 -3.41
C LEU A 251 13.39 -0.13 -2.71
N VAL A 252 13.05 0.88 -3.49
CA VAL A 252 12.65 2.20 -2.96
C VAL A 252 11.44 2.74 -3.69
N GLN A 253 10.66 3.52 -2.93
CA GLN A 253 9.51 4.28 -3.40
C GLN A 253 9.47 5.62 -2.68
N GLY A 254 9.13 6.68 -3.39
CA GLY A 254 8.99 8.01 -2.77
C GLY A 254 9.06 9.15 -3.76
N PHE A 255 8.93 10.37 -3.23
CA PHE A 255 8.87 11.59 -4.04
C PHE A 255 10.20 11.95 -4.71
N SER A 256 11.31 11.41 -4.23
CA SER A 256 12.60 11.53 -4.93
C SER A 256 12.60 10.82 -6.29
N ILE A 257 11.67 9.90 -6.53
CA ILE A 257 11.50 9.17 -7.78
C ILE A 257 10.34 9.79 -8.57
N SER A 258 9.14 9.69 -8.03
CA SER A 258 7.91 10.27 -8.58
C SER A 258 6.84 10.39 -7.49
N LYS A 259 6.03 11.42 -7.56
CA LYS A 259 4.75 11.43 -6.82
C LYS A 259 3.80 10.45 -7.46
N PRO A 260 2.76 9.97 -6.73
CA PRO A 260 1.68 9.21 -7.34
C PRO A 260 1.03 9.98 -8.50
N LEU A 261 1.01 9.40 -9.69
CA LEU A 261 0.50 10.01 -10.91
C LEU A 261 -0.79 9.33 -11.37
N PRO A 262 -1.76 10.05 -11.93
CA PRO A 262 -2.88 9.44 -12.62
C PRO A 262 -2.38 8.62 -13.81
N ASN A 263 -3.23 7.73 -14.33
CA ASN A 263 -2.87 6.77 -15.37
C ASN A 263 -2.12 7.39 -16.58
N GLU A 264 -2.66 8.46 -17.15
CA GLU A 264 -2.04 9.13 -18.32
C GLU A 264 -0.65 9.67 -17.95
N GLY A 265 -0.54 10.38 -16.82
CA GLY A 265 0.72 10.95 -16.36
C GLY A 265 1.77 9.88 -16.02
N PHE A 266 1.36 8.73 -15.49
CA PHE A 266 2.27 7.63 -15.23
C PHE A 266 2.77 6.98 -16.53
N GLY A 267 1.91 6.79 -17.53
CA GLY A 267 2.28 6.30 -18.86
C GLY A 267 3.28 7.23 -19.58
N GLU A 268 3.06 8.54 -19.49
CA GLU A 268 4.00 9.53 -20.00
C GLU A 268 5.34 9.46 -19.27
N TRP A 269 5.31 9.39 -17.92
CA TRP A 269 6.50 9.27 -17.11
C TRP A 269 7.32 8.01 -17.46
N LEU A 270 6.67 6.83 -17.59
CA LEU A 270 7.30 5.58 -18.03
C LEU A 270 8.04 5.72 -19.36
N SER A 271 7.50 6.47 -20.29
CA SER A 271 8.10 6.63 -21.63
C SER A 271 9.37 7.49 -21.63
N HIS A 272 9.63 8.24 -20.55
CA HIS A 272 10.78 9.14 -20.41
C HIS A 272 11.88 8.58 -19.48
N VAL A 273 11.61 7.49 -18.77
CA VAL A 273 12.64 6.85 -17.93
C VAL A 273 13.57 6.05 -18.83
N PRO A 274 14.90 6.24 -18.72
CA PRO A 274 15.86 5.41 -19.46
C PRO A 274 15.72 3.94 -19.03
N HIS A 275 15.61 3.06 -19.99
CA HIS A 275 15.61 1.59 -19.78
C HIS A 275 17.03 1.07 -19.72
#